data_05fce822aae1906564a1d80d0b769c9f
#
_entry.id   05fce822aae1906564a1d80d0b769c9f
#
_cell.length_a   1.000
_cell.length_b   1.000
_cell.length_c   1.000
_cell.angle_alpha   90.00
_cell.angle_beta   90.00
_cell.angle_gamma   90.00
#
_symmetry.space_group_name_H-M   'P 1'
#
loop_
_entity.id
_entity.type
_entity.pdbx_description
1 polymer ?
#
loop_
_entity_poly.entity_id
_entity_poly.type
_entity_poly.pdbx_seq_one_letter_code
_entity_poly.pdbx_strand_id
1 'polypeptide(L)'
;MNRIVSCLILWINISSLAFADISKEKLPIPRFVTIKFDEVNVRTGPVIDCPIEWVFIRKGEPVEIIAEYEQWRKVRDIHGEGGWVHASALSAKRSVIVVSKNITPLIALPGRYDDVVVQLKPKIRCNLIKCKDDWCQVVCKTYKGWIVKKLLWGIYPDE
;
A
#
# COMPACT_ATOMS: atom_id res chain seq x y z
N MET A 1 -70.27 -44.18 -12.74
CA MET A 1 -69.70 -43.43 -11.59
C MET A 1 -68.22 -43.44 -11.71
N ASN A 2 -67.64 -42.45 -12.45
CA ASN A 2 -66.21 -42.32 -12.69
C ASN A 2 -65.69 -41.19 -11.83
N ARG A 3 -64.79 -41.51 -10.91
CA ARG A 3 -64.04 -40.51 -10.13
C ARG A 3 -62.69 -40.23 -10.82
N ILE A 4 -62.60 -39.05 -11.35
CA ILE A 4 -61.31 -38.51 -11.90
C ILE A 4 -60.50 -37.99 -10.74
N VAL A 5 -59.39 -38.63 -10.45
CA VAL A 5 -58.36 -38.14 -9.47
C VAL A 5 -57.44 -37.21 -10.22
N SER A 6 -57.59 -35.92 -9.95
CA SER A 6 -56.70 -34.86 -10.50
C SER A 6 -55.41 -34.83 -9.67
N CYS A 7 -54.29 -35.22 -10.28
CA CYS A 7 -53.00 -35.19 -9.66
C CYS A 7 -52.38 -33.79 -9.91
N LEU A 8 -52.38 -32.92 -8.89
CA LEU A 8 -51.71 -31.62 -8.88
C LEU A 8 -50.22 -31.84 -8.71
N ILE A 9 -49.47 -31.65 -9.80
CA ILE A 9 -48.00 -31.65 -9.78
C ILE A 9 -47.54 -30.26 -9.35
N LEU A 10 -47.03 -30.18 -8.13
CA LEU A 10 -46.43 -28.95 -7.58
C LEU A 10 -45.02 -28.80 -8.15
N TRP A 11 -44.83 -27.83 -9.04
CA TRP A 11 -43.51 -27.44 -9.54
C TRP A 11 -42.80 -26.65 -8.46
N ILE A 12 -41.81 -27.25 -7.79
CA ILE A 12 -40.89 -26.54 -6.90
C ILE A 12 -39.82 -25.88 -7.75
N ASN A 13 -39.92 -24.57 -7.90
CA ASN A 13 -38.86 -23.75 -8.48
C ASN A 13 -37.72 -23.66 -7.46
N ILE A 14 -36.67 -24.45 -7.66
CA ILE A 14 -35.42 -24.31 -6.94
C ILE A 14 -34.68 -23.12 -7.58
N SER A 15 -34.84 -21.94 -7.00
CA SER A 15 -34.05 -20.78 -7.35
C SER A 15 -32.60 -21.07 -6.96
N SER A 16 -31.76 -21.33 -7.95
CA SER A 16 -30.31 -21.47 -7.79
C SER A 16 -29.78 -20.13 -7.32
N LEU A 17 -29.46 -20.01 -6.03
CA LEU A 17 -28.66 -18.90 -5.50
C LEU A 17 -27.26 -19.03 -6.09
N ALA A 18 -27.00 -18.27 -7.14
CA ALA A 18 -25.64 -18.08 -7.63
C ALA A 18 -24.86 -17.35 -6.54
N PHE A 19 -24.00 -18.07 -5.81
CA PHE A 19 -22.97 -17.45 -5.02
C PHE A 19 -22.04 -16.73 -5.99
N ALA A 20 -22.16 -15.40 -6.05
CA ALA A 20 -21.15 -14.59 -6.68
C ALA A 20 -19.85 -14.79 -5.91
N ASP A 21 -18.93 -15.49 -6.54
CA ASP A 21 -17.55 -15.58 -6.07
C ASP A 21 -16.99 -14.14 -6.10
N ILE A 22 -16.90 -13.51 -4.92
CA ILE A 22 -16.27 -12.21 -4.75
C ILE A 22 -14.78 -12.46 -4.94
N SER A 23 -14.37 -12.57 -6.19
CA SER A 23 -12.97 -12.58 -6.56
C SER A 23 -12.36 -11.29 -6.01
N LYS A 24 -11.51 -11.44 -5.00
CA LYS A 24 -10.78 -10.33 -4.39
C LYS A 24 -9.99 -9.65 -5.51
N GLU A 25 -10.50 -8.52 -5.95
CA GLU A 25 -9.88 -7.76 -7.05
C GLU A 25 -8.41 -7.53 -6.74
N LYS A 26 -7.54 -8.06 -7.60
CA LYS A 26 -6.10 -7.89 -7.40
C LYS A 26 -5.76 -6.42 -7.58
N LEU A 27 -5.22 -5.82 -6.54
CA LEU A 27 -4.70 -4.45 -6.64
C LEU A 27 -3.60 -4.38 -7.69
N PRO A 28 -3.54 -3.29 -8.46
CA PRO A 28 -2.52 -3.12 -9.49
C PRO A 28 -1.11 -3.18 -8.92
N ILE A 29 -0.18 -3.67 -9.71
CA ILE A 29 1.26 -3.60 -9.46
C ILE A 29 1.93 -2.86 -10.64
N PRO A 30 2.99 -2.06 -10.39
CA PRO A 30 3.59 -1.81 -9.08
C PRO A 30 2.70 -0.93 -8.17
N ARG A 31 2.89 -1.03 -6.86
CA ARG A 31 2.24 -0.12 -5.89
C ARG A 31 3.06 0.05 -4.62
N PHE A 32 2.96 1.21 -4.02
CA PHE A 32 3.62 1.49 -2.76
C PHE A 32 2.80 1.02 -1.56
N VAL A 33 3.50 0.46 -0.58
CA VAL A 33 2.99 0.04 0.73
C VAL A 33 4.04 0.37 1.80
N THR A 34 3.77 0.01 3.04
CA THR A 34 4.66 0.34 4.17
C THR A 34 4.96 -0.91 4.98
N ILE A 35 6.19 -1.05 5.46
CA ILE A 35 6.58 -2.08 6.42
C ILE A 35 5.82 -1.88 7.73
N LYS A 36 5.16 -2.93 8.22
CA LYS A 36 4.21 -2.88 9.33
C LYS A 36 4.86 -3.03 10.71
N PHE A 37 5.95 -3.78 10.79
CA PHE A 37 6.63 -4.13 12.04
C PHE A 37 8.06 -3.57 12.07
N ASP A 38 8.65 -3.54 13.25
CA ASP A 38 10.01 -3.03 13.43
C ASP A 38 11.06 -3.99 12.85
N GLU A 39 10.74 -5.30 12.79
CA GLU A 39 11.56 -6.31 12.14
C GLU A 39 10.73 -7.12 11.15
N VAL A 40 11.17 -7.18 9.90
CA VAL A 40 10.52 -7.93 8.83
C VAL A 40 11.56 -8.64 7.98
N ASN A 41 11.49 -9.96 7.96
CA ASN A 41 12.37 -10.81 7.16
C ASN A 41 12.07 -10.66 5.67
N VAL A 42 13.12 -10.46 4.89
CA VAL A 42 13.12 -10.48 3.43
C VAL A 42 13.79 -11.77 2.97
N ARG A 43 13.10 -12.53 2.14
CA ARG A 43 13.54 -13.85 1.70
C ARG A 43 13.88 -13.85 0.21
N THR A 44 14.69 -14.82 -0.18
CA THR A 44 15.10 -15.04 -1.59
C THR A 44 13.94 -15.53 -2.46
N GLY A 45 12.89 -16.11 -1.87
CA GLY A 45 11.75 -16.67 -2.59
C GLY A 45 10.43 -16.60 -1.81
N PRO A 46 9.30 -16.90 -2.47
CA PRO A 46 7.95 -16.71 -1.94
C PRO A 46 7.45 -17.94 -1.13
N VAL A 47 8.30 -18.51 -0.28
CA VAL A 47 7.93 -19.57 0.67
C VAL A 47 8.69 -19.40 1.97
N ILE A 48 8.14 -19.96 3.05
CA ILE A 48 8.70 -19.78 4.41
C ILE A 48 10.08 -20.44 4.56
N ASP A 49 10.36 -21.47 3.81
CA ASP A 49 11.63 -22.21 3.86
C ASP A 49 12.75 -21.55 3.05
N CYS A 50 12.43 -20.54 2.22
CA CYS A 50 13.46 -19.80 1.53
C CYS A 50 14.35 -19.04 2.52
N PRO A 51 15.69 -18.99 2.27
CA PRO A 51 16.62 -18.26 3.10
C PRO A 51 16.22 -16.81 3.34
N ILE A 52 16.45 -16.31 4.56
CA ILE A 52 16.38 -14.88 4.85
C ILE A 52 17.64 -14.25 4.27
N GLU A 53 17.46 -13.27 3.39
CA GLU A 53 18.56 -12.54 2.75
C GLU A 53 18.98 -11.34 3.61
N TRP A 54 17.99 -10.65 4.18
CA TRP A 54 18.18 -9.53 5.09
C TRP A 54 16.88 -9.20 5.85
N VAL A 55 16.91 -8.17 6.69
CA VAL A 55 15.79 -7.79 7.55
C VAL A 55 15.54 -6.29 7.46
N PHE A 56 14.30 -5.88 7.20
CA PHE A 56 13.88 -4.51 7.48
C PHE A 56 13.81 -4.30 8.99
N ILE A 57 14.54 -3.32 9.51
CA ILE A 57 14.61 -2.99 10.94
C ILE A 57 13.88 -1.69 11.27
N ARG A 58 12.91 -1.29 10.43
CA ARG A 58 12.19 -0.02 10.63
C ARG A 58 10.74 -0.13 10.17
N LYS A 59 9.85 -0.02 11.13
CA LYS A 59 8.43 0.20 10.88
C LYS A 59 8.20 1.51 10.14
N GLY A 60 7.24 1.52 9.21
CA GLY A 60 6.92 2.72 8.44
C GLY A 60 7.84 2.96 7.24
N GLU A 61 8.78 2.06 6.94
CA GLU A 61 9.58 2.14 5.74
C GLU A 61 8.69 1.96 4.51
N PRO A 62 8.64 2.89 3.55
CA PRO A 62 7.94 2.67 2.29
C PRO A 62 8.68 1.63 1.46
N VAL A 63 7.93 0.79 0.78
CA VAL A 63 8.45 -0.18 -0.19
C VAL A 63 7.47 -0.28 -1.35
N GLU A 64 7.97 -0.65 -2.52
CA GLU A 64 7.15 -0.85 -3.71
C GLU A 64 6.97 -2.34 -3.96
N ILE A 65 5.71 -2.81 -4.06
CA ILE A 65 5.39 -4.17 -4.49
C ILE A 65 5.52 -4.24 -6.00
N ILE A 66 6.37 -5.16 -6.48
CA ILE A 66 6.65 -5.36 -7.90
C ILE A 66 6.18 -6.72 -8.43
N ALA A 67 5.88 -7.67 -7.54
CA ALA A 67 5.29 -8.96 -7.88
C ALA A 67 4.52 -9.54 -6.69
N GLU A 68 3.59 -10.46 -6.99
CA GLU A 68 2.79 -11.16 -5.99
C GLU A 68 2.74 -12.66 -6.31
N TYR A 69 2.87 -13.46 -5.26
CA TYR A 69 2.66 -14.89 -5.32
C TYR A 69 1.97 -15.35 -4.02
N GLU A 70 0.74 -15.83 -4.11
CA GLU A 70 -0.07 -16.22 -2.94
C GLU A 70 -0.07 -15.17 -1.82
N GLN A 71 0.48 -15.50 -0.64
CA GLN A 71 0.59 -14.61 0.50
C GLN A 71 1.91 -13.82 0.51
N TRP A 72 2.71 -13.90 -0.54
CA TRP A 72 4.00 -13.25 -0.64
C TRP A 72 3.99 -12.08 -1.59
N ARG A 73 4.77 -11.06 -1.27
CA ARG A 73 4.95 -9.85 -2.07
C ARG A 73 6.43 -9.63 -2.31
N LYS A 74 6.82 -9.54 -3.57
CA LYS A 74 8.17 -9.11 -3.90
C LYS A 74 8.21 -7.61 -3.80
N VAL A 75 9.04 -7.09 -2.91
CA VAL A 75 9.18 -5.66 -2.64
C VAL A 75 10.55 -5.16 -3.03
N ARG A 76 10.65 -3.86 -3.30
CA ARG A 76 11.93 -3.15 -3.41
C ARG A 76 11.88 -1.86 -2.62
N ASP A 77 13.03 -1.43 -2.10
CA ASP A 77 13.20 -0.17 -1.41
C ASP A 77 13.61 0.96 -2.37
N ILE A 78 13.96 2.12 -1.82
CA ILE A 78 14.41 3.30 -2.57
C ILE A 78 15.73 3.06 -3.33
N HIS A 79 16.54 2.10 -2.93
CA HIS A 79 17.81 1.74 -3.57
C HIS A 79 17.62 0.65 -4.64
N GLY A 80 16.40 0.11 -4.76
CA GLY A 80 16.08 -1.01 -5.66
C GLY A 80 16.37 -2.37 -5.04
N GLU A 81 16.83 -2.41 -3.79
CA GLU A 81 17.08 -3.63 -3.05
C GLU A 81 15.79 -4.19 -2.47
N GLY A 82 15.66 -5.50 -2.40
CA GLY A 82 14.45 -6.13 -1.89
C GLY A 82 14.41 -7.61 -2.07
N GLY A 83 13.24 -8.20 -1.93
CA GLY A 83 12.97 -9.63 -2.02
C GLY A 83 11.56 -9.94 -1.60
N TRP A 84 11.32 -11.15 -1.13
CA TRP A 84 9.98 -11.62 -0.79
C TRP A 84 9.65 -11.40 0.69
N VAL A 85 8.54 -10.74 0.94
CA VAL A 85 7.99 -10.43 2.26
C VAL A 85 6.57 -11.00 2.36
N HIS A 86 6.21 -11.56 3.50
CA HIS A 86 4.85 -12.03 3.72
C HIS A 86 3.86 -10.85 3.78
N ALA A 87 2.71 -10.96 3.14
CA ALA A 87 1.72 -9.87 3.02
C ALA A 87 1.26 -9.31 4.38
N SER A 88 1.20 -10.15 5.43
CA SER A 88 0.83 -9.71 6.78
C SER A 88 1.81 -8.73 7.41
N ALA A 89 3.06 -8.69 6.91
CA ALA A 89 4.10 -7.76 7.37
C ALA A 89 4.05 -6.41 6.66
N LEU A 90 3.10 -6.22 5.76
CA LEU A 90 2.87 -4.99 5.01
C LEU A 90 1.60 -4.28 5.47
N SER A 91 1.55 -2.99 5.26
CA SER A 91 0.40 -2.12 5.57
C SER A 91 0.06 -1.25 4.36
N ALA A 92 -1.24 -1.11 4.07
CA ALA A 92 -1.73 -0.18 3.06
C ALA A 92 -1.59 1.30 3.45
N LYS A 93 -1.26 1.60 4.71
CA LYS A 93 -0.91 2.98 5.10
C LYS A 93 0.31 3.40 4.32
N ARG A 94 0.24 4.60 3.74
CA ARG A 94 1.29 5.10 2.88
C ARG A 94 2.29 5.95 3.68
N SER A 95 3.55 5.74 3.39
CA SER A 95 4.65 6.60 3.85
C SER A 95 5.52 7.01 2.66
N VAL A 96 6.29 8.06 2.85
CA VAL A 96 7.18 8.62 1.84
C VAL A 96 8.53 8.99 2.46
N ILE A 97 9.56 9.02 1.64
CA ILE A 97 10.91 9.46 2.03
C ILE A 97 11.21 10.78 1.30
N VAL A 98 11.73 11.76 2.03
CA VAL A 98 12.24 13.00 1.43
C VAL A 98 13.57 12.70 0.72
N VAL A 99 13.57 12.82 -0.62
CA VAL A 99 14.74 12.51 -1.48
C VAL A 99 15.56 13.73 -1.87
N SER A 100 15.16 14.90 -1.40
CA SER A 100 15.96 16.12 -1.61
C SER A 100 17.37 15.95 -1.07
N LYS A 101 18.36 16.51 -1.76
CA LYS A 101 19.75 16.57 -1.29
C LYS A 101 19.95 17.61 -0.18
N ASN A 102 19.08 18.62 -0.13
CA ASN A 102 19.14 19.75 0.80
C ASN A 102 17.99 19.71 1.79
N ILE A 103 18.10 20.51 2.84
CA ILE A 103 17.02 20.79 3.77
C ILE A 103 15.85 21.38 2.97
N THR A 104 14.64 20.83 3.22
CA THR A 104 13.42 21.15 2.47
C THR A 104 12.36 21.67 3.41
N PRO A 105 11.71 22.81 3.11
CA PRO A 105 10.63 23.30 3.94
C PRO A 105 9.38 22.44 3.79
N LEU A 106 8.76 22.13 4.92
CA LEU A 106 7.38 21.69 5.02
C LEU A 106 6.54 22.94 5.25
N ILE A 107 5.61 23.25 4.36
CA ILE A 107 4.84 24.50 4.39
C ILE A 107 3.39 24.26 4.82
N ALA A 108 2.75 25.29 5.39
CA ALA A 108 1.37 25.15 5.86
C ALA A 108 0.37 25.01 4.71
N LEU A 109 0.57 25.73 3.60
CA LEU A 109 -0.30 25.72 2.43
C LEU A 109 0.53 25.64 1.13
N PRO A 110 0.06 24.90 0.11
CA PRO A 110 0.73 24.84 -1.18
C PRO A 110 1.05 26.22 -1.77
N GLY A 111 2.29 26.41 -2.21
CA GLY A 111 2.74 27.66 -2.83
C GLY A 111 3.09 28.81 -1.87
N ARG A 112 2.81 28.68 -0.57
CA ARG A 112 3.16 29.68 0.44
C ARG A 112 4.49 29.35 1.10
N TYR A 113 5.59 29.65 0.42
CA TYR A 113 6.96 29.33 0.88
C TYR A 113 7.42 30.15 2.08
N ASP A 114 6.73 31.24 2.41
CA ASP A 114 6.93 32.08 3.59
C ASP A 114 6.32 31.48 4.86
N ASP A 115 5.38 30.54 4.72
CA ASP A 115 4.68 29.89 5.84
C ASP A 115 5.27 28.50 6.12
N VAL A 116 6.49 28.47 6.63
CA VAL A 116 7.25 27.26 6.92
C VAL A 116 6.85 26.69 8.30
N VAL A 117 6.33 25.48 8.29
CA VAL A 117 6.00 24.73 9.52
C VAL A 117 7.25 24.16 10.17
N VAL A 118 8.12 23.53 9.37
CA VAL A 118 9.38 22.95 9.82
C VAL A 118 10.32 22.72 8.65
N GLN A 119 11.61 22.67 8.91
CA GLN A 119 12.63 22.29 7.94
C GLN A 119 12.93 20.79 8.04
N LEU A 120 12.79 20.07 6.93
CA LEU A 120 13.01 18.62 6.84
C LEU A 120 14.41 18.33 6.33
N LYS A 121 15.12 17.46 7.03
CA LYS A 121 16.39 16.90 6.54
C LYS A 121 16.14 15.86 5.43
N PRO A 122 17.12 15.64 4.54
CA PRO A 122 17.10 14.53 3.60
C PRO A 122 16.85 13.18 4.30
N LYS A 123 16.23 12.25 3.59
CA LYS A 123 15.95 10.87 4.05
C LYS A 123 14.99 10.77 5.25
N ILE A 124 14.32 11.87 5.64
CA ILE A 124 13.28 11.78 6.66
C ILE A 124 12.05 11.05 6.08
N ARG A 125 11.39 10.26 6.92
CA ARG A 125 10.17 9.52 6.58
C ARG A 125 8.97 10.22 7.14
N CYS A 126 7.93 10.32 6.33
CA CYS A 126 6.69 10.97 6.69
C CYS A 126 5.51 10.09 6.32
N ASN A 127 4.45 10.14 7.08
CA ASN A 127 3.19 9.51 6.71
C ASN A 127 2.50 10.34 5.64
N LEU A 128 2.12 9.73 4.54
CA LEU A 128 1.36 10.37 3.46
C LEU A 128 -0.11 10.46 3.85
N ILE A 129 -0.71 11.64 3.69
CA ILE A 129 -2.14 11.84 3.89
C ILE A 129 -2.86 11.84 2.53
N LYS A 130 -2.44 12.72 1.65
CA LYS A 130 -3.01 12.89 0.30
C LYS A 130 -2.06 13.69 -0.59
N CYS A 131 -2.25 13.57 -1.90
CA CYS A 131 -1.64 14.47 -2.86
C CYS A 131 -2.71 15.24 -3.64
N LYS A 132 -2.35 16.40 -4.09
CA LYS A 132 -3.13 17.26 -4.98
C LYS A 132 -2.16 18.04 -5.85
N ASP A 133 -2.33 17.91 -7.15
CA ASP A 133 -1.44 18.51 -8.15
C ASP A 133 0.04 18.14 -7.86
N ASP A 134 0.92 19.12 -7.77
CA ASP A 134 2.35 18.93 -7.49
C ASP A 134 2.68 18.85 -5.99
N TRP A 135 1.71 18.78 -5.12
CA TRP A 135 1.89 18.85 -3.68
C TRP A 135 1.33 17.63 -2.95
N CYS A 136 2.04 17.19 -1.92
CA CYS A 136 1.56 16.15 -1.01
C CYS A 136 1.51 16.66 0.42
N GLN A 137 0.40 16.37 1.09
CA GLN A 137 0.23 16.62 2.51
C GLN A 137 0.77 15.43 3.29
N VAL A 138 1.68 15.69 4.18
CA VAL A 138 2.37 14.66 4.97
C VAL A 138 2.39 15.00 6.45
N VAL A 139 2.60 13.99 7.29
CA VAL A 139 2.92 14.14 8.71
C VAL A 139 4.31 13.57 8.95
N CYS A 140 5.24 14.46 9.29
CA CYS A 140 6.62 14.12 9.62
C CYS A 140 6.81 14.27 11.13
N LYS A 141 6.92 13.15 11.86
CA LYS A 141 6.80 13.12 13.32
C LYS A 141 5.47 13.72 13.78
N THR A 142 5.48 14.92 14.36
CA THR A 142 4.30 15.66 14.84
C THR A 142 3.88 16.80 13.92
N TYR A 143 4.71 17.13 12.92
CA TYR A 143 4.49 18.27 12.02
C TYR A 143 3.69 17.85 10.81
N LYS A 144 2.55 18.50 10.60
CA LYS A 144 1.69 18.33 9.43
C LYS A 144 1.86 19.51 8.48
N GLY A 145 2.05 19.22 7.20
CA GLY A 145 2.19 20.27 6.18
C GLY A 145 2.25 19.70 4.77
N TRP A 146 2.63 20.55 3.84
CA TRP A 146 2.72 20.26 2.43
C TRP A 146 4.16 20.30 1.93
N ILE A 147 4.49 19.39 1.05
CA ILE A 147 5.79 19.29 0.39
C ILE A 147 5.59 19.00 -1.09
N VAL A 148 6.51 19.46 -1.92
CA VAL A 148 6.45 19.22 -3.37
C VAL A 148 6.63 17.73 -3.67
N LYS A 149 5.71 17.17 -4.47
CA LYS A 149 5.64 15.73 -4.82
C LYS A 149 6.97 15.17 -5.34
N LYS A 150 7.65 15.87 -6.26
CA LYS A 150 8.92 15.44 -6.85
C LYS A 150 10.09 15.26 -5.86
N LEU A 151 9.94 15.76 -4.63
CA LEU A 151 10.92 15.60 -3.56
C LEU A 151 10.65 14.38 -2.67
N LEU A 152 9.70 13.53 -3.07
CA LEU A 152 9.27 12.36 -2.33
C LEU A 152 9.47 11.08 -3.13
N TRP A 153 9.93 10.04 -2.46
CA TRP A 153 9.84 8.65 -2.92
C TRP A 153 8.76 7.93 -2.11
N GLY A 154 8.05 7.02 -2.73
CA GLY A 154 6.91 6.33 -2.12
C GLY A 154 5.58 6.76 -2.73
N ILE A 155 5.61 7.48 -3.86
CA ILE A 155 4.46 7.99 -4.59
C ILE A 155 4.79 8.02 -6.09
N TYR A 156 3.77 7.87 -6.93
CA TYR A 156 3.90 8.00 -8.39
C TYR A 156 3.61 9.45 -8.84
N PRO A 157 4.21 9.88 -9.96
CA PRO A 157 3.99 11.24 -10.48
C PRO A 157 2.52 11.57 -10.80
N ASP A 158 1.75 10.54 -11.19
CA ASP A 158 0.35 10.63 -11.62
C ASP A 158 -0.68 10.47 -10.47
N GLU A 159 -0.23 10.25 -9.26
CA GLU A 159 -1.10 10.21 -8.08
C GLU A 159 -1.56 11.58 -7.59
#